data_f7c1fa4275f55ad7918f70ff867fee9f
#
_entry.id   f7c1fa4275f55ad7918f70ff867fee9f
#
_cell.length_a   1.000
_cell.length_b   1.000
_cell.length_c   1.000
_cell.angle_alpha   90.00
_cell.angle_beta   90.00
_cell.angle_gamma   90.00
#
_symmetry.space_group_name_H-M   'P 1'
#
loop_
_entity.id
_entity.type
_entity.pdbx_description
1 polymer ?
#
loop_
_entity_poly.entity_id
_entity_poly.type
_entity_poly.pdbx_seq_one_letter_code
_entity_poly.pdbx_strand_id
1 'polypeptide(L)'
;MKEWWVQVGLLSVPLLAVYLHIPPPKLSPALLSWRSSGGYFNYKDQNIFYRDSTGAVGSSDIVVLLHGFPTSSYDWCKIWEGLTQRFHRVIALDFVGFGFSDKPRPHRYSIFEQASIVEGLVRHLGLRHQRINLLSHDYGDTVAQELLHRSLQPLMLWLLFFLSRPITRLLPCRSELFVSGSGQSSGPTRSLHRQSTGTCGRWCGPMTAISLFLFSILQYINQRKKHRDRWVGALMSTSVPLHLIYGPLDPVNPHPEFLQLYKKVLPMSTVSVLDDHISHYPQLEDPTGFLNAYLNFINSF
;
A
#
# COMPACT_ATOMS: atom_id res chain seq x y z
N MET A 1 -43.04 28.27 -5.86
CA MET A 1 -41.77 27.73 -5.31
C MET A 1 -41.46 26.28 -5.76
N LYS A 2 -42.33 25.57 -6.44
CA LYS A 2 -42.08 24.20 -6.90
C LYS A 2 -41.43 24.10 -8.29
N GLU A 3 -41.52 25.12 -9.13
CA GLU A 3 -41.08 25.04 -10.54
C GLU A 3 -39.58 25.14 -10.75
N TRP A 4 -38.86 25.86 -9.91
CA TRP A 4 -37.41 25.99 -10.07
C TRP A 4 -36.62 24.70 -9.82
N TRP A 5 -37.14 23.81 -8.95
CA TRP A 5 -36.54 22.49 -8.75
C TRP A 5 -36.61 21.61 -10.00
N VAL A 6 -37.73 21.75 -10.75
CA VAL A 6 -37.88 21.06 -12.04
C VAL A 6 -36.88 21.60 -13.06
N GLN A 7 -36.67 22.91 -13.09
CA GLN A 7 -35.69 23.54 -13.96
C GLN A 7 -34.24 23.16 -13.59
N VAL A 8 -33.92 23.14 -12.29
CA VAL A 8 -32.61 22.67 -11.78
C VAL A 8 -32.43 21.18 -12.15
N GLY A 9 -33.45 20.35 -11.98
CA GLY A 9 -33.42 18.95 -12.37
C GLY A 9 -33.19 18.78 -13.88
N LEU A 10 -33.90 19.52 -14.72
CA LEU A 10 -33.75 19.49 -16.18
C LEU A 10 -32.37 19.97 -16.65
N LEU A 11 -31.76 20.95 -15.98
CA LEU A 11 -30.41 21.43 -16.27
C LEU A 11 -29.33 20.46 -15.74
N SER A 12 -29.59 19.77 -14.63
CA SER A 12 -28.63 18.81 -14.06
C SER A 12 -28.50 17.53 -14.89
N VAL A 13 -29.56 17.10 -15.60
CA VAL A 13 -29.54 15.90 -16.45
C VAL A 13 -28.52 16.01 -17.60
N PRO A 14 -28.50 17.07 -18.43
CA PRO A 14 -27.49 17.19 -19.49
C PRO A 14 -26.07 17.40 -18.91
N LEU A 15 -25.91 18.12 -17.80
CA LEU A 15 -24.62 18.26 -17.15
C LEU A 15 -24.10 16.93 -16.64
N LEU A 16 -24.95 16.11 -16.05
CA LEU A 16 -24.63 14.76 -15.62
C LEU A 16 -24.29 13.86 -16.81
N ALA A 17 -25.07 13.98 -17.90
CA ALA A 17 -24.81 13.24 -19.13
C ALA A 17 -23.44 13.61 -19.73
N VAL A 18 -23.11 14.90 -19.82
CA VAL A 18 -21.78 15.36 -20.25
C VAL A 18 -20.68 14.80 -19.33
N TYR A 19 -20.86 14.92 -18.01
CA TYR A 19 -19.90 14.39 -17.04
C TYR A 19 -19.64 12.89 -17.19
N LEU A 20 -20.70 12.11 -17.43
CA LEU A 20 -20.61 10.66 -17.63
C LEU A 20 -19.97 10.26 -18.97
N HIS A 21 -19.94 11.19 -19.95
CA HIS A 21 -19.32 10.98 -21.25
C HIS A 21 -17.92 11.59 -21.37
N ILE A 22 -17.42 12.27 -20.33
CA ILE A 22 -16.02 12.70 -20.30
C ILE A 22 -15.13 11.45 -20.30
N PRO A 23 -14.29 11.24 -21.34
CA PRO A 23 -13.42 10.09 -21.36
C PRO A 23 -12.41 10.19 -20.19
N PRO A 24 -12.01 9.06 -19.62
CA PRO A 24 -11.00 9.05 -18.57
C PRO A 24 -9.72 9.73 -19.07
N PRO A 25 -8.99 10.44 -18.19
CA PRO A 25 -7.77 11.12 -18.58
C PRO A 25 -6.77 10.11 -19.17
N LYS A 26 -6.11 10.50 -20.27
CA LYS A 26 -5.07 9.67 -20.89
C LYS A 26 -3.93 9.48 -19.92
N LEU A 27 -3.40 8.26 -19.85
CA LEU A 27 -2.20 7.96 -19.09
C LEU A 27 -1.02 8.78 -19.61
N SER A 28 -0.16 9.23 -18.71
CA SER A 28 1.09 9.91 -19.11
C SER A 28 2.00 8.95 -19.87
N PRO A 29 2.89 9.44 -20.76
CA PRO A 29 3.85 8.59 -21.47
C PRO A 29 4.69 7.72 -20.53
N ALA A 30 5.07 8.24 -19.37
CA ALA A 30 5.83 7.51 -18.37
C ALA A 30 5.03 6.32 -17.78
N LEU A 31 3.74 6.51 -17.46
CA LEU A 31 2.86 5.44 -17.00
C LEU A 31 2.57 4.41 -18.10
N LEU A 32 2.45 4.84 -19.36
CA LEU A 32 2.31 3.94 -20.50
C LEU A 32 3.58 3.08 -20.68
N SER A 33 4.76 3.68 -20.58
CA SER A 33 6.04 2.97 -20.63
C SER A 33 6.17 1.98 -19.45
N TRP A 34 5.79 2.39 -18.23
CA TRP A 34 5.77 1.49 -17.08
C TRP A 34 4.86 0.28 -17.30
N ARG A 35 3.65 0.52 -17.78
CA ARG A 35 2.68 -0.54 -18.06
C ARG A 35 3.18 -1.48 -19.16
N SER A 36 3.75 -0.96 -20.24
CA SER A 36 4.24 -1.77 -21.36
C SER A 36 5.47 -2.60 -21.03
N SER A 37 6.24 -2.22 -20.00
CA SER A 37 7.39 -2.98 -19.51
C SER A 37 7.04 -4.04 -18.46
N GLY A 38 5.77 -4.20 -18.11
CA GLY A 38 5.27 -5.21 -17.18
C GLY A 38 4.44 -6.28 -17.88
N GLY A 39 3.94 -7.21 -17.09
CA GLY A 39 3.07 -8.29 -17.50
C GLY A 39 1.94 -8.53 -16.50
N TYR A 40 1.16 -9.56 -16.76
CA TYR A 40 0.09 -9.99 -15.87
C TYR A 40 0.23 -11.47 -15.55
N PHE A 41 -0.04 -11.84 -14.29
CA PHE A 41 -0.29 -13.23 -13.94
C PHE A 41 -1.70 -13.39 -13.38
N ASN A 42 -2.30 -14.53 -13.61
CA ASN A 42 -3.65 -14.81 -13.11
C ASN A 42 -3.59 -15.42 -11.71
N TYR A 43 -4.34 -14.82 -10.79
CA TYR A 43 -4.57 -15.33 -9.45
C TYR A 43 -6.06 -15.42 -9.20
N LYS A 44 -6.64 -16.65 -9.15
CA LYS A 44 -8.07 -16.87 -8.90
C LYS A 44 -8.96 -15.97 -9.78
N ASP A 45 -8.78 -16.02 -11.08
CA ASP A 45 -9.51 -15.25 -12.09
C ASP A 45 -9.31 -13.71 -12.04
N GLN A 46 -8.28 -13.26 -11.33
CA GLN A 46 -7.87 -11.86 -11.27
C GLN A 46 -6.53 -11.67 -11.95
N ASN A 47 -6.43 -10.68 -12.83
CA ASN A 47 -5.20 -10.32 -13.49
C ASN A 47 -4.41 -9.36 -12.61
N ILE A 48 -3.26 -9.82 -12.14
CA ILE A 48 -2.36 -9.06 -11.29
C ILE A 48 -1.21 -8.54 -12.13
N PHE A 49 -1.09 -7.22 -12.21
CA PHE A 49 0.02 -6.58 -12.91
C PHE A 49 1.30 -6.74 -12.10
N TYR A 50 2.39 -7.03 -12.78
CA TYR A 50 3.72 -6.98 -12.21
C TYR A 50 4.74 -6.50 -13.25
N ARG A 51 5.79 -5.87 -12.77
CA ARG A 51 6.98 -5.57 -13.56
C ARG A 51 8.12 -6.41 -13.03
N ASP A 52 8.91 -6.98 -13.95
CA ASP A 52 10.02 -7.86 -13.65
C ASP A 52 11.18 -7.51 -14.59
N SER A 53 12.31 -7.17 -14.02
CA SER A 53 13.51 -6.81 -14.78
C SER A 53 14.70 -7.61 -14.29
N THR A 54 15.40 -8.22 -15.23
CA THR A 54 16.76 -8.75 -14.98
C THR A 54 17.72 -7.57 -14.89
N GLY A 55 18.64 -7.65 -13.95
CA GLY A 55 19.61 -6.59 -13.66
C GLY A 55 21.06 -7.09 -13.65
N ALA A 56 21.78 -6.82 -12.56
CA ALA A 56 23.21 -7.03 -12.43
C ALA A 56 23.64 -8.47 -12.75
N VAL A 57 24.54 -8.60 -13.71
CA VAL A 57 25.21 -9.86 -14.06
C VAL A 57 26.18 -10.23 -12.93
N GLY A 58 26.14 -11.48 -12.47
CA GLY A 58 26.98 -11.98 -11.37
C GLY A 58 26.40 -11.78 -9.97
N SER A 59 25.29 -11.05 -9.80
CA SER A 59 24.50 -11.08 -8.58
C SER A 59 23.49 -12.24 -8.62
N SER A 60 23.17 -12.83 -7.47
CA SER A 60 22.05 -13.77 -7.31
C SER A 60 20.89 -13.15 -6.49
N ASP A 61 21.05 -11.90 -6.08
CA ASP A 61 20.11 -11.24 -5.18
C ASP A 61 18.83 -10.82 -5.93
N ILE A 62 17.69 -11.12 -5.33
CA ILE A 62 16.37 -10.79 -5.85
C ILE A 62 15.72 -9.80 -4.89
N VAL A 63 15.05 -8.77 -5.43
CA VAL A 63 14.22 -7.86 -4.63
C VAL A 63 12.79 -7.84 -5.13
N VAL A 64 11.84 -7.96 -4.20
CA VAL A 64 10.40 -7.81 -4.44
C VAL A 64 9.91 -6.55 -3.74
N LEU A 65 9.25 -5.68 -4.48
CA LEU A 65 8.82 -4.35 -4.07
C LEU A 65 7.30 -4.32 -3.86
N LEU A 66 6.86 -3.93 -2.66
CA LEU A 66 5.46 -3.86 -2.24
C LEU A 66 5.05 -2.41 -1.98
N HIS A 67 4.18 -1.87 -2.83
CA HIS A 67 3.78 -0.46 -2.77
C HIS A 67 2.80 -0.13 -1.64
N GLY A 68 2.58 1.16 -1.40
CA GLY A 68 1.68 1.71 -0.39
C GLY A 68 0.24 1.97 -0.87
N PHE A 69 -0.58 2.53 0.03
CA PHE A 69 -1.91 3.06 -0.25
C PHE A 69 -1.80 4.60 -0.46
N PRO A 70 -2.51 5.18 -1.42
CA PRO A 70 -3.42 4.60 -2.43
C PRO A 70 -2.77 4.43 -3.81
N THR A 71 -1.53 4.05 -3.88
CA THR A 71 -0.67 4.13 -5.05
C THR A 71 -0.54 2.81 -5.83
N SER A 72 0.60 2.57 -6.46
CA SER A 72 0.89 1.39 -7.28
C SER A 72 2.38 1.10 -7.31
N SER A 73 2.80 0.05 -7.99
CA SER A 73 4.21 -0.27 -8.23
C SER A 73 5.01 0.87 -8.87
N TYR A 74 4.33 1.85 -9.47
CA TYR A 74 4.97 3.03 -10.05
C TYR A 74 5.69 3.91 -9.01
N ASP A 75 5.38 3.78 -7.71
CA ASP A 75 6.10 4.45 -6.63
C ASP A 75 7.61 4.17 -6.62
N TRP A 76 8.01 3.05 -7.21
CA TRP A 76 9.39 2.61 -7.28
C TRP A 76 10.15 3.11 -8.52
N CYS A 77 9.47 3.91 -9.38
CA CYS A 77 10.01 4.31 -10.69
C CYS A 77 11.35 5.05 -10.61
N LYS A 78 11.53 5.91 -9.58
CA LYS A 78 12.75 6.74 -9.45
C LYS A 78 13.98 5.95 -8.95
N ILE A 79 13.76 4.83 -8.26
CA ILE A 79 14.86 3.97 -7.77
C ILE A 79 15.04 2.69 -8.59
N TRP A 80 14.16 2.46 -9.58
CA TRP A 80 14.14 1.21 -10.36
C TRP A 80 15.47 0.91 -11.03
N GLU A 81 16.06 1.90 -11.68
CA GLU A 81 17.34 1.74 -12.38
C GLU A 81 18.47 1.41 -11.41
N GLY A 82 18.58 2.14 -10.29
CA GLY A 82 19.59 1.87 -9.28
C GLY A 82 19.44 0.47 -8.66
N LEU A 83 18.22 -0.01 -8.48
CA LEU A 83 17.97 -1.39 -8.04
C LEU A 83 18.40 -2.43 -9.09
N THR A 84 18.12 -2.19 -10.37
CA THR A 84 18.55 -3.11 -11.45
C THR A 84 20.06 -3.15 -11.66
N GLN A 85 20.77 -2.10 -11.26
CA GLN A 85 22.24 -2.08 -11.26
C GLN A 85 22.86 -2.95 -10.15
N ARG A 86 22.13 -3.22 -9.06
CA ARG A 86 22.62 -3.98 -7.90
C ARG A 86 22.06 -5.40 -7.81
N PHE A 87 20.78 -5.56 -8.08
CA PHE A 87 20.08 -6.84 -7.95
C PHE A 87 20.06 -7.60 -9.28
N HIS A 88 20.19 -8.93 -9.22
CA HIS A 88 20.00 -9.80 -10.37
C HIS A 88 18.59 -9.68 -10.94
N ARG A 89 17.59 -9.51 -10.06
CA ARG A 89 16.19 -9.43 -10.46
C ARG A 89 15.42 -8.46 -9.55
N VAL A 90 14.68 -7.56 -10.19
CA VAL A 90 13.85 -6.55 -9.50
C VAL A 90 12.41 -6.76 -9.93
N ILE A 91 11.54 -7.02 -8.95
CA ILE A 91 10.13 -7.37 -9.18
C ILE A 91 9.26 -6.41 -8.38
N ALA A 92 8.26 -5.80 -9.01
CA ALA A 92 7.23 -5.01 -8.35
C ALA A 92 5.87 -5.48 -8.85
N LEU A 93 4.85 -5.53 -7.97
CA LEU A 93 3.49 -5.86 -8.36
C LEU A 93 2.54 -4.74 -7.95
N ASP A 94 1.40 -4.65 -8.64
CA ASP A 94 0.25 -3.88 -8.17
C ASP A 94 -0.66 -4.83 -7.39
N PHE A 95 -0.96 -4.50 -6.14
CA PHE A 95 -1.93 -5.27 -5.36
C PHE A 95 -3.31 -5.30 -6.03
N VAL A 96 -4.08 -6.38 -5.82
CA VAL A 96 -5.47 -6.40 -6.28
C VAL A 96 -6.24 -5.19 -5.68
N GLY A 97 -6.96 -4.48 -6.53
CA GLY A 97 -7.60 -3.21 -6.17
C GLY A 97 -6.79 -1.96 -6.50
N PHE A 98 -5.52 -2.09 -6.91
CA PHE A 98 -4.62 -0.96 -7.13
C PHE A 98 -4.05 -0.96 -8.56
N GLY A 99 -3.44 0.13 -8.94
CA GLY A 99 -2.67 0.31 -10.16
C GLY A 99 -3.32 -0.28 -11.40
N PHE A 100 -2.60 -1.12 -12.11
CA PHE A 100 -3.06 -1.82 -13.32
C PHE A 100 -3.65 -3.22 -13.04
N SER A 101 -3.64 -3.68 -11.78
CA SER A 101 -4.31 -4.94 -11.39
C SER A 101 -5.82 -4.81 -11.39
N ASP A 102 -6.51 -5.93 -11.47
CA ASP A 102 -7.97 -5.99 -11.41
C ASP A 102 -8.53 -5.42 -10.11
N LYS A 103 -9.76 -4.87 -10.22
CA LYS A 103 -10.47 -4.21 -9.12
C LYS A 103 -11.86 -4.82 -8.94
N PRO A 104 -11.94 -6.10 -8.54
CA PRO A 104 -13.21 -6.80 -8.41
C PRO A 104 -14.15 -6.11 -7.42
N ARG A 105 -15.45 -6.16 -7.72
CA ARG A 105 -16.50 -5.59 -6.86
C ARG A 105 -17.74 -6.47 -6.90
N PRO A 106 -18.28 -6.86 -5.74
CA PRO A 106 -17.83 -6.59 -4.37
C PRO A 106 -16.58 -7.41 -3.99
N HIS A 107 -15.65 -6.82 -3.21
CA HIS A 107 -14.45 -7.53 -2.75
C HIS A 107 -13.96 -7.00 -1.39
N ARG A 108 -13.34 -7.86 -0.55
CA ARG A 108 -12.94 -7.49 0.80
C ARG A 108 -11.51 -6.93 0.92
N TYR A 109 -10.69 -7.10 -0.10
CA TYR A 109 -9.28 -6.65 -0.13
C TYR A 109 -8.51 -7.01 1.15
N SER A 110 -8.49 -8.30 1.46
CA SER A 110 -7.85 -8.80 2.67
C SER A 110 -6.32 -8.77 2.56
N ILE A 111 -5.63 -8.35 3.61
CA ILE A 111 -4.16 -8.44 3.72
C ILE A 111 -3.69 -9.88 3.53
N PHE A 112 -4.44 -10.86 4.04
CA PHE A 112 -4.13 -12.28 3.84
C PHE A 112 -4.18 -12.70 2.36
N GLU A 113 -5.11 -12.17 1.60
CA GLU A 113 -5.20 -12.42 0.17
C GLU A 113 -4.04 -11.76 -0.59
N GLN A 114 -3.72 -10.50 -0.27
CA GLN A 114 -2.57 -9.80 -0.87
C GLN A 114 -1.27 -10.58 -0.64
N ALA A 115 -1.05 -11.06 0.58
CA ALA A 115 0.10 -11.93 0.87
C ALA A 115 0.09 -13.21 0.02
N SER A 116 -1.07 -13.85 -0.15
CA SER A 116 -1.19 -15.04 -1.00
C SER A 116 -0.96 -14.75 -2.49
N ILE A 117 -1.29 -13.53 -2.94
CA ILE A 117 -0.98 -13.06 -4.31
C ILE A 117 0.53 -12.91 -4.49
N VAL A 118 1.23 -12.31 -3.51
CA VAL A 118 2.70 -12.20 -3.56
C VAL A 118 3.35 -13.58 -3.60
N GLU A 119 2.93 -14.51 -2.73
CA GLU A 119 3.40 -15.89 -2.75
C GLU A 119 3.11 -16.59 -4.09
N GLY A 120 1.93 -16.30 -4.66
CA GLY A 120 1.53 -16.79 -5.99
C GLY A 120 2.45 -16.28 -7.09
N LEU A 121 2.78 -14.98 -7.08
CA LEU A 121 3.71 -14.37 -8.03
C LEU A 121 5.12 -14.96 -7.92
N VAL A 122 5.66 -15.07 -6.70
CA VAL A 122 6.98 -15.67 -6.44
C VAL A 122 7.04 -17.11 -6.98
N ARG A 123 5.95 -17.87 -6.80
CA ARG A 123 5.83 -19.24 -7.34
C ARG A 123 5.74 -19.24 -8.87
N HIS A 124 4.92 -18.37 -9.45
CA HIS A 124 4.75 -18.20 -10.90
C HIS A 124 6.07 -17.89 -11.59
N LEU A 125 6.92 -17.08 -10.96
CA LEU A 125 8.24 -16.72 -11.48
C LEU A 125 9.34 -17.75 -11.19
N GLY A 126 8.99 -18.89 -10.57
CA GLY A 126 9.94 -19.96 -10.26
C GLY A 126 10.92 -19.64 -9.12
N LEU A 127 10.62 -18.66 -8.27
CA LEU A 127 11.53 -18.14 -7.24
C LEU A 127 11.31 -18.72 -5.85
N ARG A 128 10.50 -19.78 -5.72
CA ARG A 128 10.07 -20.34 -4.42
C ARG A 128 11.23 -20.74 -3.49
N HIS A 129 12.37 -21.12 -4.05
CA HIS A 129 13.53 -21.58 -3.29
C HIS A 129 14.70 -20.58 -3.32
N GLN A 130 14.44 -19.37 -3.80
CA GLN A 130 15.45 -18.32 -3.88
C GLN A 130 15.41 -17.43 -2.64
N ARG A 131 16.57 -16.85 -2.32
CA ARG A 131 16.68 -15.81 -1.32
C ARG A 131 16.09 -14.50 -1.87
N ILE A 132 15.11 -13.94 -1.19
CA ILE A 132 14.39 -12.76 -1.64
C ILE A 132 14.52 -11.65 -0.63
N ASN A 133 14.97 -10.47 -1.08
CA ASN A 133 14.89 -9.22 -0.34
C ASN A 133 13.50 -8.63 -0.56
N LEU A 134 12.83 -8.25 0.52
CA LEU A 134 11.51 -7.65 0.44
C LEU A 134 11.61 -6.17 0.84
N LEU A 135 11.27 -5.28 -0.08
CA LEU A 135 11.21 -3.83 0.14
C LEU A 135 9.76 -3.39 0.09
N SER A 136 9.25 -2.85 1.17
CA SER A 136 7.85 -2.52 1.30
C SER A 136 7.62 -1.09 1.79
N HIS A 137 6.44 -0.55 1.51
CA HIS A 137 6.01 0.77 1.93
C HIS A 137 4.54 0.77 2.35
N ASP A 138 4.19 1.40 3.48
CA ASP A 138 2.84 1.63 4.02
C ASP A 138 1.92 0.39 4.04
N TYR A 139 0.98 0.30 3.11
CA TYR A 139 0.09 -0.86 2.95
C TYR A 139 0.88 -2.14 2.71
N GLY A 140 1.92 -2.05 1.87
CA GLY A 140 2.85 -3.13 1.58
C GLY A 140 3.56 -3.68 2.81
N ASP A 141 3.84 -2.83 3.83
CA ASP A 141 4.46 -3.27 5.08
C ASP A 141 3.57 -4.27 5.83
N THR A 142 2.25 -4.05 5.82
CA THR A 142 1.32 -4.97 6.47
C THR A 142 1.27 -6.31 5.75
N VAL A 143 1.35 -6.28 4.41
CA VAL A 143 1.45 -7.50 3.60
C VAL A 143 2.76 -8.23 3.87
N ALA A 144 3.87 -7.49 3.96
CA ALA A 144 5.19 -8.03 4.28
C ALA A 144 5.23 -8.68 5.68
N GLN A 145 4.58 -8.07 6.68
CA GLN A 145 4.46 -8.66 8.02
C GLN A 145 3.66 -9.98 8.01
N GLU A 146 2.60 -10.07 7.21
CA GLU A 146 1.86 -11.32 7.03
C GLU A 146 2.72 -12.38 6.35
N LEU A 147 3.48 -12.01 5.30
CA LEU A 147 4.43 -12.90 4.66
C LEU A 147 5.49 -13.41 5.65
N LEU A 148 6.04 -12.50 6.46
CA LEU A 148 7.01 -12.86 7.50
C LEU A 148 6.43 -13.82 8.52
N HIS A 149 5.19 -13.58 8.98
CA HIS A 149 4.51 -14.50 9.91
C HIS A 149 4.31 -15.91 9.32
N ARG A 150 4.02 -16.00 8.02
CA ARG A 150 3.87 -17.28 7.32
C ARG A 150 5.21 -17.99 7.11
N SER A 151 6.29 -17.19 6.92
CA SER A 151 7.64 -17.67 6.60
C SER A 151 8.42 -18.18 7.83
N LEU A 152 7.80 -18.37 8.98
CA LEU A 152 8.42 -19.03 10.15
C LEU A 152 8.89 -20.50 9.85
N GLN A 153 8.77 -20.92 8.60
CA GLN A 153 9.44 -22.06 7.95
C GLN A 153 10.38 -21.53 6.84
N PRO A 154 11.52 -22.16 6.52
CA PRO A 154 12.75 -21.52 6.06
C PRO A 154 12.76 -21.03 4.61
N LEU A 155 12.10 -19.92 4.33
CA LEU A 155 12.44 -19.05 3.21
C LEU A 155 13.33 -17.95 3.79
N MET A 156 14.57 -17.84 3.34
CA MET A 156 15.46 -16.76 3.75
C MET A 156 14.92 -15.42 3.19
N LEU A 157 14.03 -14.81 3.94
CA LEU A 157 13.43 -13.53 3.62
C LEU A 157 14.22 -12.42 4.33
N TRP A 158 14.84 -11.52 3.59
CA TRP A 158 15.41 -10.28 4.11
C TRP A 158 14.36 -9.20 3.98
N LEU A 159 14.01 -8.56 5.09
CA LEU A 159 12.87 -7.67 5.13
C LEU A 159 13.29 -6.24 5.43
N LEU A 160 12.93 -5.32 4.55
CA LEU A 160 13.00 -3.88 4.75
C LEU A 160 11.61 -3.33 4.96
N PHE A 161 11.41 -2.59 6.05
CA PHE A 161 10.13 -1.97 6.35
C PHE A 161 10.21 -0.45 6.30
N PHE A 162 9.20 0.13 5.66
CA PHE A 162 8.67 1.44 6.00
C PHE A 162 7.43 1.22 6.86
N LEU A 163 7.57 1.29 8.17
CA LEU A 163 6.44 1.02 9.04
C LEU A 163 5.47 2.20 9.06
N SER A 164 4.31 2.02 8.45
CA SER A 164 3.16 2.84 8.74
C SER A 164 2.16 2.09 9.61
N ARG A 165 1.93 2.61 10.79
CA ARG A 165 0.83 2.33 11.73
C ARG A 165 0.65 1.01 12.50
N PRO A 166 1.28 -0.14 12.35
CA PRO A 166 1.02 -1.22 13.31
C PRO A 166 1.56 -0.94 14.71
N ILE A 167 2.67 -0.21 14.81
CA ILE A 167 3.34 0.10 16.08
C ILE A 167 2.77 1.37 16.74
N THR A 168 2.31 2.35 15.95
CA THR A 168 1.82 3.64 16.46
C THR A 168 0.57 3.58 17.33
N ARG A 169 -0.10 2.42 17.45
CA ARG A 169 -1.25 2.26 18.33
C ARG A 169 -0.94 1.93 19.78
N LEU A 170 0.30 1.92 20.16
CA LEU A 170 0.67 2.03 21.59
C LEU A 170 0.48 3.47 22.11
N LEU A 171 0.39 4.47 21.21
CA LEU A 171 0.07 5.85 21.57
C LEU A 171 -1.43 6.10 21.38
N PRO A 172 -2.09 6.89 22.26
CA PRO A 172 -3.49 7.26 22.10
C PRO A 172 -3.64 8.02 20.77
N CYS A 173 -4.37 7.41 19.83
CA CYS A 173 -4.60 7.94 18.50
C CYS A 173 -5.45 9.22 18.58
N ARG A 174 -4.87 10.39 18.32
CA ARG A 174 -5.60 11.55 17.84
C ARG A 174 -6.02 11.33 16.40
N SER A 175 -7.06 10.53 16.21
CA SER A 175 -7.64 10.20 14.89
C SER A 175 -8.68 11.24 14.43
N GLU A 176 -8.56 12.50 14.82
CA GLU A 176 -9.55 13.54 14.48
C GLU A 176 -9.12 14.54 13.41
N LEU A 177 -7.98 14.34 12.72
CA LEU A 177 -7.41 15.40 11.86
C LEU A 177 -7.55 15.19 10.36
N PHE A 178 -8.32 14.21 9.87
CA PHE A 178 -8.48 14.03 8.42
C PHE A 178 -9.91 14.08 7.87
N VAL A 179 -10.87 14.57 8.66
CA VAL A 179 -12.23 14.90 8.20
C VAL A 179 -12.70 16.20 8.85
N SER A 180 -11.95 17.27 8.74
CA SER A 180 -12.44 18.59 9.11
C SER A 180 -12.07 19.63 8.07
N GLY A 181 -12.84 19.63 7.02
CA GLY A 181 -12.95 20.72 6.08
C GLY A 181 -14.43 20.92 5.75
N SER A 182 -15.16 21.55 6.65
CA SER A 182 -16.34 22.39 6.50
C SER A 182 -17.46 22.12 7.52
N GLY A 183 -17.81 23.14 8.30
CA GLY A 183 -19.16 23.37 8.82
C GLY A 183 -19.42 22.94 10.26
N GLN A 184 -19.30 23.92 11.16
CA GLN A 184 -19.95 23.91 12.47
C GLN A 184 -21.46 23.68 12.36
N SER A 185 -22.00 22.74 13.14
CA SER A 185 -23.25 22.96 13.88
C SER A 185 -23.44 21.89 14.96
N SER A 186 -23.70 22.39 16.14
CA SER A 186 -24.04 21.72 17.37
C SER A 186 -25.43 21.08 17.31
N GLY A 187 -25.59 19.83 17.85
CA GLY A 187 -26.88 19.23 18.17
C GLY A 187 -26.78 17.77 18.62
N PRO A 188 -27.63 17.30 19.53
CA PRO A 188 -27.32 16.22 20.46
C PRO A 188 -27.58 14.80 19.92
N THR A 189 -26.82 13.88 20.51
CA THR A 189 -26.92 12.42 20.43
C THR A 189 -28.34 11.84 20.48
N ARG A 190 -28.69 11.03 19.50
CA ARG A 190 -29.76 10.03 19.61
C ARG A 190 -29.28 8.69 19.06
N SER A 191 -29.25 7.73 19.96
CA SER A 191 -29.11 6.30 19.70
C SER A 191 -30.22 5.82 18.76
N LEU A 192 -29.85 5.14 17.65
CA LEU A 192 -30.81 4.38 16.87
C LEU A 192 -30.36 2.94 16.73
N HIS A 193 -31.20 2.12 17.30
CA HIS A 193 -31.23 0.67 17.32
C HIS A 193 -31.36 0.09 15.91
N ARG A 194 -30.76 -1.05 15.75
CA ARG A 194 -30.79 -2.02 14.66
C ARG A 194 -32.22 -2.38 14.26
N GLN A 195 -32.51 -2.29 12.95
CA GLN A 195 -33.32 -3.26 12.17
C GLN A 195 -33.51 -2.72 10.75
N SER A 196 -33.02 -3.43 9.74
CA SER A 196 -33.86 -4.10 8.76
C SER A 196 -33.01 -4.61 7.59
N THR A 197 -33.05 -5.90 7.41
CA THR A 197 -32.83 -6.59 6.16
C THR A 197 -33.87 -6.10 5.14
N GLY A 198 -33.43 -5.43 4.11
CA GLY A 198 -34.29 -4.97 3.02
C GLY A 198 -33.46 -4.71 1.77
N THR A 199 -33.68 -5.51 0.78
CA THR A 199 -33.26 -5.40 -0.60
C THR A 199 -33.13 -3.95 -1.08
N CYS A 200 -31.92 -3.41 -1.16
CA CYS A 200 -31.62 -2.20 -1.90
C CYS A 200 -31.06 -2.58 -3.27
N GLY A 201 -31.95 -2.98 -4.12
CA GLY A 201 -31.69 -3.10 -5.56
C GLY A 201 -31.76 -1.73 -6.20
N ARG A 202 -30.73 -1.42 -6.99
CA ARG A 202 -30.74 -0.42 -8.06
C ARG A 202 -30.85 1.05 -7.64
N TRP A 203 -29.72 1.75 -7.74
CA TRP A 203 -29.44 3.20 -7.81
C TRP A 203 -28.29 3.64 -6.90
N CYS A 204 -27.11 3.01 -7.09
CA CYS A 204 -25.87 3.61 -6.62
C CYS A 204 -25.15 4.23 -7.81
N GLY A 205 -25.19 5.55 -7.93
CA GLY A 205 -24.46 6.28 -8.95
C GLY A 205 -22.92 6.11 -8.82
N PRO A 206 -22.12 6.50 -9.82
CA PRO A 206 -20.68 6.26 -9.88
C PRO A 206 -19.90 6.78 -8.65
N MET A 207 -20.34 7.85 -8.01
CA MET A 207 -19.70 8.37 -6.78
C MET A 207 -19.86 7.43 -5.58
N THR A 208 -21.00 6.78 -5.42
CA THR A 208 -21.24 5.79 -4.37
C THR A 208 -20.41 4.53 -4.58
N ALA A 209 -20.21 4.13 -5.83
CA ALA A 209 -19.37 2.98 -6.16
C ALA A 209 -17.88 3.22 -5.83
N ILE A 210 -17.36 4.42 -6.07
CA ILE A 210 -16.00 4.82 -5.71
C ILE A 210 -15.85 4.86 -4.19
N SER A 211 -16.81 5.45 -3.48
CA SER A 211 -16.79 5.52 -2.00
C SER A 211 -16.82 4.14 -1.36
N LEU A 212 -17.68 3.22 -1.85
CA LEU A 212 -17.73 1.84 -1.37
C LEU A 212 -16.43 1.07 -1.66
N PHE A 213 -15.83 1.31 -2.80
CA PHE A 213 -14.55 0.72 -3.16
C PHE A 213 -13.42 1.19 -2.24
N LEU A 214 -13.27 2.49 -2.05
CA LEU A 214 -12.30 3.06 -1.12
C LEU A 214 -12.55 2.57 0.31
N PHE A 215 -13.81 2.50 0.73
CA PHE A 215 -14.18 1.98 2.05
C PHE A 215 -13.77 0.50 2.21
N SER A 216 -13.92 -0.31 1.16
CA SER A 216 -13.53 -1.72 1.19
C SER A 216 -12.01 -1.89 1.30
N ILE A 217 -11.22 -1.07 0.60
CA ILE A 217 -9.76 -1.07 0.74
C ILE A 217 -9.33 -0.57 2.10
N LEU A 218 -9.92 0.52 2.61
CA LEU A 218 -9.61 1.09 3.93
C LEU A 218 -9.88 0.15 5.10
N GLN A 219 -10.58 -0.98 4.89
CA GLN A 219 -10.73 -2.03 5.90
C GLN A 219 -9.39 -2.63 6.36
N TYR A 220 -8.29 -2.43 5.62
CA TYR A 220 -6.96 -2.84 6.08
C TYR A 220 -6.58 -2.19 7.43
N ILE A 221 -7.06 -0.97 7.70
CA ILE A 221 -6.86 -0.30 8.99
C ILE A 221 -7.50 -1.11 10.13
N ASN A 222 -8.69 -1.64 9.91
CA ASN A 222 -9.37 -2.50 10.88
C ASN A 222 -8.68 -3.86 11.00
N GLN A 223 -8.16 -4.40 9.90
CA GLN A 223 -7.37 -5.63 9.92
C GLN A 223 -6.07 -5.44 10.71
N ARG A 224 -5.37 -4.31 10.56
CA ARG A 224 -4.19 -3.95 11.37
C ARG A 224 -4.53 -3.95 12.86
N LYS A 225 -5.69 -3.40 13.24
CA LYS A 225 -6.15 -3.41 14.64
C LYS A 225 -6.35 -4.83 15.15
N LYS A 226 -7.12 -5.62 14.36
CA LYS A 226 -7.55 -6.96 14.76
C LYS A 226 -6.38 -7.94 14.83
N HIS A 227 -5.42 -7.85 13.95
CA HIS A 227 -4.31 -8.80 13.81
C HIS A 227 -2.96 -8.22 14.26
N ARG A 228 -2.99 -7.16 15.09
CA ARG A 228 -1.79 -6.48 15.58
C ARG A 228 -0.77 -7.44 16.18
N ASP A 229 -1.21 -8.27 17.11
CA ASP A 229 -0.29 -9.15 17.86
C ASP A 229 0.33 -10.21 16.95
N ARG A 230 -0.39 -10.66 15.91
CA ARG A 230 0.13 -11.54 14.87
C ARG A 230 1.27 -10.88 14.10
N TRP A 231 1.09 -9.66 13.64
CA TRP A 231 2.02 -8.98 12.75
C TRP A 231 3.19 -8.34 13.50
N VAL A 232 2.94 -7.69 14.61
CA VAL A 232 4.00 -7.16 15.47
C VAL A 232 4.79 -8.30 16.11
N GLY A 233 4.11 -9.37 16.54
CA GLY A 233 4.77 -10.57 17.06
C GLY A 233 5.71 -11.22 16.05
N ALA A 234 5.35 -11.26 14.76
CA ALA A 234 6.22 -11.75 13.70
C ALA A 234 7.51 -10.93 13.57
N LEU A 235 7.40 -9.59 13.66
CA LEU A 235 8.58 -8.70 13.67
C LEU A 235 9.48 -8.91 14.88
N MET A 236 8.89 -9.11 16.05
CA MET A 236 9.64 -9.29 17.30
C MET A 236 10.33 -10.65 17.41
N SER A 237 9.77 -11.68 16.76
CA SER A 237 10.27 -13.05 16.85
C SER A 237 11.15 -13.48 15.67
N THR A 238 11.27 -12.64 14.64
CA THR A 238 12.05 -12.98 13.46
C THR A 238 13.55 -12.92 13.69
N SER A 239 14.28 -13.86 13.06
CA SER A 239 15.73 -13.80 12.91
C SER A 239 16.18 -13.09 11.62
N VAL A 240 15.22 -12.71 10.77
CA VAL A 240 15.50 -11.99 9.52
C VAL A 240 15.95 -10.57 9.85
N PRO A 241 17.05 -10.07 9.24
CA PRO A 241 17.47 -8.68 9.42
C PRO A 241 16.38 -7.70 9.01
N LEU A 242 16.11 -6.72 9.89
CA LEU A 242 15.12 -5.67 9.67
C LEU A 242 15.80 -4.31 9.60
N HIS A 243 15.40 -3.49 8.65
CA HIS A 243 15.86 -2.11 8.52
C HIS A 243 14.70 -1.16 8.26
N LEU A 244 14.71 -0.01 8.92
CA LEU A 244 13.77 1.07 8.71
C LEU A 244 14.51 2.23 8.01
N ILE A 245 13.97 2.69 6.87
CA ILE A 245 14.36 3.97 6.28
C ILE A 245 13.21 4.95 6.55
N TYR A 246 13.51 6.09 7.14
CA TYR A 246 12.51 6.95 7.74
C TYR A 246 12.71 8.42 7.39
N GLY A 247 11.62 9.07 6.92
CA GLY A 247 11.55 10.51 6.69
C GLY A 247 10.97 11.24 7.91
N PRO A 248 11.70 12.20 8.52
CA PRO A 248 11.27 12.85 9.77
C PRO A 248 9.98 13.66 9.67
N LEU A 249 9.60 14.14 8.47
CA LEU A 249 8.33 14.85 8.24
C LEU A 249 7.14 13.94 7.95
N ASP A 250 7.26 12.61 8.14
CA ASP A 250 6.15 11.71 7.89
C ASP A 250 4.94 12.02 8.81
N PRO A 251 3.82 12.51 8.27
CA PRO A 251 2.65 12.85 9.08
C PRO A 251 1.90 11.62 9.61
N VAL A 252 2.19 10.45 9.04
CA VAL A 252 1.58 9.18 9.45
C VAL A 252 2.30 8.61 10.66
N ASN A 253 3.60 8.82 10.73
CA ASN A 253 4.49 8.33 11.78
C ASN A 253 5.31 9.50 12.37
N PRO A 254 4.73 10.28 13.30
CA PRO A 254 5.36 11.50 13.79
C PRO A 254 6.72 11.27 14.43
N HIS A 255 7.69 12.12 14.09
CA HIS A 255 8.99 12.19 14.72
C HIS A 255 8.94 13.08 15.98
N PRO A 256 9.63 12.75 17.09
CA PRO A 256 10.49 11.57 17.30
C PRO A 256 9.78 10.37 17.94
N GLU A 257 8.50 10.48 18.29
CA GLU A 257 7.77 9.50 19.10
C GLU A 257 7.71 8.14 18.41
N PHE A 258 7.48 8.12 17.10
CA PHE A 258 7.45 6.89 16.32
C PHE A 258 8.79 6.15 16.40
N LEU A 259 9.89 6.86 16.24
CA LEU A 259 11.23 6.26 16.22
C LEU A 259 11.62 5.69 17.58
N GLN A 260 11.26 6.40 18.68
CA GLN A 260 11.47 5.91 20.04
C GLN A 260 10.70 4.63 20.30
N LEU A 261 9.43 4.58 19.87
CA LEU A 261 8.61 3.40 19.99
C LEU A 261 9.13 2.23 19.14
N TYR A 262 9.54 2.51 17.90
CA TYR A 262 10.10 1.53 16.98
C TYR A 262 11.34 0.85 17.60
N LYS A 263 12.31 1.63 18.07
CA LYS A 263 13.53 1.11 18.71
C LYS A 263 13.25 0.33 20.01
N LYS A 264 12.21 0.73 20.75
CA LYS A 264 11.78 -0.01 21.97
C LYS A 264 11.19 -1.38 21.63
N VAL A 265 10.40 -1.47 20.53
CA VAL A 265 9.71 -2.71 20.13
C VAL A 265 10.65 -3.63 19.35
N LEU A 266 11.53 -3.07 18.53
CA LEU A 266 12.43 -3.79 17.63
C LEU A 266 13.90 -3.37 17.87
N PRO A 267 14.48 -3.70 19.03
CA PRO A 267 15.83 -3.22 19.42
C PRO A 267 16.95 -3.77 18.52
N MET A 268 16.71 -4.91 17.86
CA MET A 268 17.70 -5.55 16.98
C MET A 268 17.66 -5.03 15.54
N SER A 269 16.65 -4.21 15.19
CA SER A 269 16.55 -3.61 13.87
C SER A 269 17.46 -2.40 13.71
N THR A 270 17.93 -2.16 12.49
CA THR A 270 18.69 -0.96 12.15
C THR A 270 17.77 0.13 11.57
N VAL A 271 18.21 1.38 11.65
CA VAL A 271 17.41 2.54 11.20
C VAL A 271 18.29 3.52 10.44
N SER A 272 17.85 3.95 9.27
CA SER A 272 18.36 5.13 8.56
C SER A 272 17.32 6.25 8.61
N VAL A 273 17.68 7.36 9.23
CA VAL A 273 16.87 8.58 9.20
C VAL A 273 17.40 9.45 8.07
N LEU A 274 16.52 9.80 7.14
CA LEU A 274 16.84 10.69 6.02
C LEU A 274 16.81 12.15 6.46
N ASP A 275 17.06 13.06 5.51
CA ASP A 275 17.04 14.50 5.77
C ASP A 275 15.71 14.96 6.35
N ASP A 276 15.74 16.02 7.14
CA ASP A 276 14.62 16.53 7.94
C ASP A 276 13.43 17.04 7.09
N HIS A 277 13.63 17.28 5.80
CA HIS A 277 12.59 17.67 4.84
C HIS A 277 11.88 16.49 4.15
N ILE A 278 12.31 15.25 4.41
CA ILE A 278 11.73 14.05 3.79
C ILE A 278 10.52 13.58 4.59
N SER A 279 9.44 13.27 3.87
CA SER A 279 8.14 12.89 4.43
C SER A 279 7.81 11.41 4.19
N HIS A 280 6.55 11.13 3.81
CA HIS A 280 5.97 9.78 3.75
C HIS A 280 6.40 8.95 2.55
N TYR A 281 6.89 9.57 1.46
CA TYR A 281 7.30 8.88 0.24
C TYR A 281 8.80 9.06 -0.06
N PRO A 282 9.70 8.63 0.82
CA PRO A 282 11.12 8.92 0.69
C PRO A 282 11.74 8.38 -0.60
N GLN A 283 11.25 7.27 -1.16
CA GLN A 283 11.66 6.72 -2.45
C GLN A 283 11.33 7.63 -3.65
N LEU A 284 10.41 8.58 -3.47
CA LEU A 284 10.04 9.59 -4.47
C LEU A 284 10.59 10.97 -4.15
N GLU A 285 10.74 11.30 -2.86
CA GLU A 285 11.17 12.60 -2.37
C GLU A 285 12.70 12.75 -2.41
N ASP A 286 13.43 11.72 -1.93
CA ASP A 286 14.88 11.61 -2.03
C ASP A 286 15.30 10.20 -2.52
N PRO A 287 15.17 9.92 -3.83
CA PRO A 287 15.51 8.60 -4.38
C PRO A 287 16.95 8.19 -4.12
N THR A 288 17.87 9.15 -4.14
CA THR A 288 19.31 8.90 -3.97
C THR A 288 19.65 8.55 -2.53
N GLY A 289 19.23 9.36 -1.57
CA GLY A 289 19.44 9.09 -0.14
C GLY A 289 18.75 7.79 0.27
N PHE A 290 17.52 7.57 -0.23
CA PHE A 290 16.81 6.33 -0.02
C PHE A 290 17.57 5.09 -0.53
N LEU A 291 18.01 5.14 -1.79
CA LEU A 291 18.74 4.03 -2.42
C LEU A 291 20.06 3.75 -1.70
N ASN A 292 20.80 4.80 -1.32
CA ASN A 292 22.03 4.67 -0.57
C ASN A 292 21.81 4.00 0.80
N ALA A 293 20.79 4.44 1.55
CA ALA A 293 20.43 3.83 2.82
C ALA A 293 20.08 2.35 2.66
N TYR A 294 19.31 2.03 1.62
CA TYR A 294 18.94 0.65 1.30
C TYR A 294 20.16 -0.21 0.94
N LEU A 295 21.00 0.25 0.02
CA LEU A 295 22.17 -0.50 -0.43
C LEU A 295 23.21 -0.67 0.67
N ASN A 296 23.40 0.32 1.53
CA ASN A 296 24.28 0.21 2.70
C ASN A 296 23.81 -0.91 3.63
N PHE A 297 22.49 -1.01 3.88
CA PHE A 297 21.94 -2.10 4.64
C PHE A 297 22.16 -3.47 3.97
N ILE A 298 21.83 -3.62 2.69
CA ILE A 298 21.99 -4.88 1.96
C ILE A 298 23.45 -5.33 1.92
N ASN A 299 24.39 -4.40 1.79
CA ASN A 299 25.82 -4.70 1.70
C ASN A 299 26.47 -4.99 3.07
N SER A 300 25.72 -4.84 4.18
CA SER A 300 26.23 -5.17 5.52
C SER A 300 26.13 -6.67 5.87
N PHE A 301 25.59 -7.47 4.97
CA PHE A 301 25.43 -8.94 5.07
C PHE A 301 26.03 -9.64 3.86
#